data_6dc5d2f27000bd889f6702e8182490ed
#
_entry.id   6dc5d2f27000bd889f6702e8182490ed
#
_cell.length_a   1.000
_cell.length_b   1.000
_cell.length_c   1.000
_cell.angle_alpha   90.00
_cell.angle_beta   90.00
_cell.angle_gamma   90.00
#
_symmetry.space_group_name_H-M   'P 1'
#
loop_
_entity.id
_entity.type
_entity.pdbx_description
1 polymer ?
#
loop_
_entity_poly.entity_id
_entity_poly.type
_entity_poly.pdbx_seq_one_letter_code
_entity_poly.pdbx_strand_id
1 'polypeptide(L)'
;MDLSIYILIIIVTAIFFTVKWHVRSGKVPVSVNYHFSRKCNKECLFCFHTATTSHIEKPENAKRGLTLLKQAGMKKINFAGGEPFLYPKFLGEMIDFCKDALQLESVSIVTNGSLVKEPFLEKYGRNIDILAVSCDSFDEATNIKIGRGSGNNVRKLYEIASWCQKYNIKFKLNTVVNRFNHLEDMNEHLSVLQPFRWKCFQVLIVAGENDSDKTLRNAHNLTISDDEFDRFCERHASQASLVPEPNRLMAKSYLILDEYMRFLDRNGQQPSKSILEVGVQRALQAVFWDEEAFVQRGGVYDWNKTSCSSDNRELEW
;
A
#
# COMPACT_ATOMS: atom_id res chain seq x y z
N MET A 1 -35.00 36.84 -30.87
CA MET A 1 -34.51 36.25 -29.62
C MET A 1 -33.59 37.27 -28.98
N ASP A 2 -33.88 37.65 -27.77
CA ASP A 2 -33.34 38.87 -27.14
C ASP A 2 -31.83 38.67 -26.83
N LEU A 3 -30.99 39.65 -27.16
CA LEU A 3 -29.52 39.63 -26.92
C LEU A 3 -29.20 39.30 -25.45
N SER A 4 -30.10 39.71 -24.54
CA SER A 4 -30.01 39.43 -23.11
C SER A 4 -30.06 37.94 -22.78
N ILE A 5 -30.84 37.16 -23.55
CA ILE A 5 -30.96 35.69 -23.37
C ILE A 5 -29.69 35.00 -23.81
N TYR A 6 -29.06 35.45 -24.91
CA TYR A 6 -27.77 34.91 -25.38
C TYR A 6 -26.64 35.14 -24.37
N ILE A 7 -26.56 36.36 -23.81
CA ILE A 7 -25.57 36.70 -22.78
C ILE A 7 -25.76 35.83 -21.53
N LEU A 8 -27.02 35.65 -21.08
CA LEU A 8 -27.31 34.81 -19.92
C LEU A 8 -26.93 33.34 -20.13
N ILE A 9 -27.18 32.78 -21.34
CA ILE A 9 -26.76 31.39 -21.66
C ILE A 9 -25.24 31.26 -21.68
N ILE A 10 -24.51 32.26 -22.24
CA ILE A 10 -23.04 32.24 -22.25
C ILE A 10 -22.49 32.32 -20.82
N ILE A 11 -23.04 33.15 -19.95
CA ILE A 11 -22.62 33.27 -18.55
C ILE A 11 -22.89 31.98 -17.80
N VAL A 12 -24.07 31.37 -17.94
CA VAL A 12 -24.44 30.11 -17.28
C VAL A 12 -23.57 28.95 -17.76
N THR A 13 -23.30 28.89 -19.08
CA THR A 13 -22.37 27.86 -19.61
C THR A 13 -20.94 28.09 -19.16
N ALA A 14 -20.45 29.34 -19.13
CA ALA A 14 -19.11 29.63 -18.62
C ALA A 14 -18.99 29.32 -17.13
N ILE A 15 -19.98 29.63 -16.30
CA ILE A 15 -20.03 29.26 -14.88
C ILE A 15 -20.07 27.73 -14.74
N PHE A 16 -20.87 27.02 -15.54
CA PHE A 16 -20.94 25.56 -15.51
C PHE A 16 -19.61 24.92 -15.91
N PHE A 17 -18.93 25.46 -16.92
CA PHE A 17 -17.60 25.01 -17.33
C PHE A 17 -16.52 25.34 -16.30
N THR A 18 -16.54 26.51 -15.66
CA THR A 18 -15.59 26.88 -14.60
C THR A 18 -15.80 26.07 -13.34
N VAL A 19 -17.05 25.84 -12.93
CA VAL A 19 -17.38 24.96 -11.79
C VAL A 19 -16.95 23.50 -12.10
N LYS A 20 -17.23 23.01 -13.32
CA LYS A 20 -16.82 21.66 -13.74
C LYS A 20 -15.30 21.53 -13.86
N TRP A 21 -14.58 22.58 -14.25
CA TRP A 21 -13.13 22.66 -14.28
C TRP A 21 -12.53 22.69 -12.87
N HIS A 22 -13.07 23.47 -11.95
CA HIS A 22 -12.64 23.51 -10.54
C HIS A 22 -12.90 22.19 -9.80
N VAL A 23 -13.98 21.50 -10.09
CA VAL A 23 -14.29 20.16 -9.56
C VAL A 23 -13.36 19.08 -10.16
N ARG A 24 -12.83 19.30 -11.39
CA ARG A 24 -11.88 18.39 -12.04
C ARG A 24 -10.41 18.58 -11.62
N SER A 25 -10.06 19.65 -10.93
CA SER A 25 -8.66 19.95 -10.54
C SER A 25 -8.26 19.38 -9.18
N GLY A 26 -9.13 18.62 -8.50
CA GLY A 26 -8.79 17.94 -7.25
C GLY A 26 -7.99 16.66 -7.50
N LYS A 27 -6.95 16.42 -6.71
CA LYS A 27 -6.24 15.14 -6.69
C LYS A 27 -7.22 14.00 -6.38
N VAL A 28 -7.15 12.90 -7.15
CA VAL A 28 -8.01 11.73 -6.98
C VAL A 28 -7.25 10.65 -6.22
N PRO A 29 -7.71 10.22 -5.03
CA PRO A 29 -7.05 9.19 -4.25
C PRO A 29 -7.34 7.79 -4.81
N VAL A 30 -6.91 7.49 -6.06
CA VAL A 30 -7.25 6.25 -6.77
C VAL A 30 -6.89 5.00 -5.97
N SER A 31 -5.72 5.01 -5.29
CA SER A 31 -5.25 3.91 -4.43
C SER A 31 -4.78 4.45 -3.10
N VAL A 32 -5.38 3.98 -2.01
CA VAL A 32 -5.08 4.42 -0.64
C VAL A 32 -4.53 3.27 0.18
N ASN A 33 -3.47 3.54 0.95
CA ASN A 33 -2.95 2.61 1.95
C ASN A 33 -3.50 3.04 3.31
N TYR A 34 -4.47 2.30 3.84
CA TYR A 34 -5.05 2.56 5.13
C TYR A 34 -4.31 1.79 6.21
N HIS A 35 -3.48 2.52 6.95
CA HIS A 35 -2.74 2.03 8.10
C HIS A 35 -3.62 2.19 9.35
N PHE A 36 -4.61 1.33 9.50
CA PHE A 36 -5.66 1.48 10.51
C PHE A 36 -5.21 1.20 11.94
N SER A 37 -3.99 0.72 12.13
CA SER A 37 -3.35 0.51 13.44
C SER A 37 -1.84 0.60 13.29
N ARG A 38 -1.15 1.05 14.35
CA ARG A 38 0.32 1.02 14.44
C ARG A 38 0.85 -0.20 15.19
N LYS A 39 -0.01 -0.96 15.89
CA LYS A 39 0.41 -2.18 16.60
C LYS A 39 0.92 -3.24 15.63
N CYS A 40 2.08 -3.80 15.97
CA CYS A 40 2.70 -4.91 15.26
C CYS A 40 3.27 -5.92 16.26
N ASN A 41 3.31 -7.18 15.88
CA ASN A 41 3.94 -8.27 16.62
C ASN A 41 5.38 -8.56 16.13
N LYS A 42 5.95 -7.68 15.29
CA LYS A 42 7.32 -7.74 14.79
C LYS A 42 8.05 -6.42 15.09
N GLU A 43 9.39 -6.49 15.05
CA GLU A 43 10.26 -5.38 15.45
C GLU A 43 11.26 -5.02 14.34
N CYS A 44 10.82 -5.03 13.09
CA CYS A 44 11.67 -4.73 11.93
C CYS A 44 12.40 -3.39 12.12
N LEU A 45 13.73 -3.42 12.05
CA LEU A 45 14.59 -2.28 12.33
C LEU A 45 14.37 -1.09 11.41
N PHE A 46 13.89 -1.34 10.17
CA PHE A 46 13.62 -0.32 9.17
C PHE A 46 12.15 0.15 9.14
N CYS A 47 11.31 -0.28 10.10
CA CYS A 47 9.89 0.04 10.06
C CYS A 47 9.67 1.55 10.05
N PHE A 48 8.94 2.05 9.04
CA PHE A 48 8.62 3.46 8.86
C PHE A 48 7.24 3.85 9.43
N HIS A 49 6.54 2.91 10.06
CA HIS A 49 5.24 3.12 10.66
C HIS A 49 5.19 2.38 12.01
N THR A 50 5.90 2.96 12.97
CA THR A 50 6.20 2.33 14.25
C THR A 50 5.04 2.39 15.24
N ALA A 51 5.05 1.53 16.25
CA ALA A 51 3.95 1.36 17.22
C ALA A 51 3.91 2.49 18.27
N THR A 52 3.77 3.74 17.82
CA THR A 52 3.69 4.93 18.67
C THR A 52 2.33 5.11 19.33
N THR A 53 1.29 4.51 18.80
CA THR A 53 -0.07 4.50 19.38
C THR A 53 -0.72 3.12 19.30
N SER A 54 -1.81 2.92 20.07
CA SER A 54 -2.66 1.73 19.99
C SER A 54 -4.07 2.04 19.49
N HIS A 55 -4.27 3.26 18.95
CA HIS A 55 -5.57 3.70 18.45
C HIS A 55 -6.02 2.87 17.25
N ILE A 56 -7.31 2.61 17.18
CA ILE A 56 -8.04 2.09 16.02
C ILE A 56 -9.38 2.82 15.99
N GLU A 57 -9.77 3.31 14.83
CA GLU A 57 -11.08 3.92 14.67
C GLU A 57 -12.21 2.91 14.91
N LYS A 58 -13.33 3.42 15.43
CA LYS A 58 -14.55 2.63 15.54
C LYS A 58 -14.99 2.16 14.14
N PRO A 59 -15.57 0.96 13.99
CA PRO A 59 -16.00 0.44 12.69
C PRO A 59 -16.90 1.41 11.91
N GLU A 60 -17.79 2.12 12.58
CA GLU A 60 -18.71 3.08 11.95
C GLU A 60 -17.95 4.27 11.35
N ASN A 61 -16.96 4.81 12.06
CA ASN A 61 -16.10 5.88 11.58
C ASN A 61 -15.21 5.41 10.41
N ALA A 62 -14.63 4.21 10.54
CA ALA A 62 -13.84 3.62 9.47
C ALA A 62 -14.67 3.46 8.17
N LYS A 63 -15.88 2.91 8.27
CA LYS A 63 -16.81 2.78 7.14
C LYS A 63 -17.18 4.14 6.54
N ARG A 64 -17.45 5.15 7.39
CA ARG A 64 -17.72 6.51 6.92
C ARG A 64 -16.54 7.10 6.15
N GLY A 65 -15.31 6.93 6.66
CA GLY A 65 -14.08 7.38 5.98
C GLY A 65 -13.87 6.68 4.64
N LEU A 66 -14.04 5.35 4.59
CA LEU A 66 -13.97 4.56 3.36
C LEU A 66 -15.02 4.99 2.32
N THR A 67 -16.23 5.33 2.77
CA THR A 67 -17.29 5.87 1.90
C THR A 67 -16.89 7.22 1.30
N LEU A 68 -16.34 8.14 2.11
CA LEU A 68 -15.84 9.42 1.64
C LEU A 68 -14.71 9.27 0.62
N LEU A 69 -13.79 8.32 0.84
CA LEU A 69 -12.73 8.01 -0.12
C LEU A 69 -13.28 7.44 -1.45
N LYS A 70 -14.27 6.53 -1.39
CA LYS A 70 -14.96 6.03 -2.59
C LYS A 70 -15.61 7.15 -3.39
N GLN A 71 -16.32 8.06 -2.70
CA GLN A 71 -16.95 9.24 -3.32
C GLN A 71 -15.92 10.18 -3.95
N ALA A 72 -14.71 10.26 -3.38
CA ALA A 72 -13.60 11.03 -3.93
C ALA A 72 -12.85 10.32 -5.08
N GLY A 73 -13.28 9.13 -5.50
CA GLY A 73 -12.73 8.40 -6.65
C GLY A 73 -11.79 7.24 -6.29
N MET A 74 -11.71 6.81 -5.03
CA MET A 74 -10.93 5.65 -4.65
C MET A 74 -11.46 4.39 -5.34
N LYS A 75 -10.57 3.66 -5.98
CA LYS A 75 -10.83 2.37 -6.64
C LYS A 75 -10.23 1.20 -5.90
N LYS A 76 -9.10 1.44 -5.23
CA LYS A 76 -8.32 0.43 -4.53
C LYS A 76 -8.01 0.85 -3.11
N ILE A 77 -8.17 -0.09 -2.17
CA ILE A 77 -7.72 0.02 -0.79
C ILE A 77 -6.66 -1.04 -0.48
N ASN A 78 -5.60 -0.64 0.24
CA ASN A 78 -4.63 -1.57 0.84
C ASN A 78 -4.75 -1.44 2.35
N PHE A 79 -5.28 -2.43 3.03
CA PHE A 79 -5.24 -2.51 4.49
C PHE A 79 -3.83 -2.87 4.93
N ALA A 80 -3.24 -1.98 5.71
CA ALA A 80 -1.88 -2.08 6.21
C ALA A 80 -1.78 -1.48 7.62
N GLY A 81 -0.60 -1.11 8.03
CA GLY A 81 -0.36 -0.45 9.32
C GLY A 81 0.80 -1.10 10.05
N GLY A 82 0.60 -1.50 11.32
CA GLY A 82 1.47 -2.44 11.99
C GLY A 82 1.25 -3.85 11.42
N GLU A 83 0.48 -4.68 12.11
CA GLU A 83 0.05 -5.98 11.56
C GLU A 83 -1.48 -6.06 11.53
N PRO A 84 -2.11 -6.07 10.35
CA PRO A 84 -3.56 -6.10 10.22
C PRO A 84 -4.23 -7.31 10.88
N PHE A 85 -3.59 -8.48 10.85
CA PHE A 85 -4.12 -9.71 11.43
C PHE A 85 -4.08 -9.77 12.97
N LEU A 86 -3.59 -8.73 13.64
CA LEU A 86 -3.86 -8.55 15.09
C LEU A 86 -5.34 -8.25 15.36
N TYR A 87 -6.07 -7.74 14.35
CA TYR A 87 -7.45 -7.32 14.45
C TYR A 87 -8.34 -7.98 13.39
N PRO A 88 -8.41 -9.33 13.34
CA PRO A 88 -9.03 -10.05 12.23
C PRO A 88 -10.54 -9.78 12.10
N LYS A 89 -11.24 -9.46 13.19
CA LYS A 89 -12.68 -9.11 13.13
C LYS A 89 -12.88 -7.77 12.41
N PHE A 90 -12.14 -6.74 12.83
CA PHE A 90 -12.18 -5.42 12.19
C PHE A 90 -11.77 -5.50 10.72
N LEU A 91 -10.65 -6.18 10.44
CA LEU A 91 -10.14 -6.35 9.08
C LEU A 91 -11.18 -7.03 8.17
N GLY A 92 -11.76 -8.14 8.61
CA GLY A 92 -12.78 -8.86 7.84
C GLY A 92 -14.03 -8.03 7.58
N GLU A 93 -14.52 -7.28 8.57
CA GLU A 93 -15.66 -6.39 8.43
C GLU A 93 -15.39 -5.26 7.42
N MET A 94 -14.18 -4.67 7.43
CA MET A 94 -13.80 -3.63 6.47
C MET A 94 -13.62 -4.18 5.05
N ILE A 95 -13.09 -5.40 4.89
CA ILE A 95 -12.98 -6.09 3.60
C ILE A 95 -14.35 -6.27 2.98
N ASP A 96 -15.30 -6.89 3.70
CA ASP A 96 -16.65 -7.13 3.21
C ASP A 96 -17.35 -5.81 2.89
N PHE A 97 -17.22 -4.80 3.74
CA PHE A 97 -17.79 -3.48 3.47
C PHE A 97 -17.23 -2.85 2.18
N CYS A 98 -15.93 -2.94 1.95
CA CYS A 98 -15.30 -2.39 0.75
C CYS A 98 -15.72 -3.09 -0.54
N LYS A 99 -15.88 -4.42 -0.52
CA LYS A 99 -16.29 -5.18 -1.72
C LYS A 99 -17.81 -5.20 -1.89
N ASP A 100 -18.55 -5.55 -0.86
CA ASP A 100 -19.99 -5.82 -0.98
C ASP A 100 -20.82 -4.51 -0.99
N ALA A 101 -20.46 -3.51 -0.15
CA ALA A 101 -21.21 -2.25 -0.07
C ALA A 101 -20.62 -1.15 -0.97
N LEU A 102 -19.30 -0.93 -0.94
CA LEU A 102 -18.67 0.14 -1.73
C LEU A 102 -18.31 -0.31 -3.15
N GLN A 103 -18.29 -1.61 -3.43
CA GLN A 103 -17.93 -2.17 -4.73
C GLN A 103 -16.60 -1.62 -5.26
N LEU A 104 -15.56 -1.65 -4.41
CA LEU A 104 -14.22 -1.26 -4.83
C LEU A 104 -13.66 -2.25 -5.85
N GLU A 105 -12.95 -1.74 -6.84
CA GLU A 105 -12.28 -2.57 -7.85
C GLU A 105 -11.29 -3.54 -7.21
N SER A 106 -10.56 -3.11 -6.17
CA SER A 106 -9.58 -3.94 -5.50
C SER A 106 -9.52 -3.70 -3.99
N VAL A 107 -9.49 -4.80 -3.24
CA VAL A 107 -9.20 -4.84 -1.81
C VAL A 107 -7.95 -5.68 -1.58
N SER A 108 -6.94 -5.09 -0.99
CA SER A 108 -5.65 -5.72 -0.73
C SER A 108 -5.29 -5.66 0.75
N ILE A 109 -4.50 -6.61 1.20
CA ILE A 109 -3.93 -6.63 2.55
C ILE A 109 -2.41 -6.68 2.44
N VAL A 110 -1.71 -5.90 3.27
CA VAL A 110 -0.25 -5.97 3.44
C VAL A 110 0.03 -6.48 4.85
N THR A 111 0.70 -7.62 4.96
CA THR A 111 0.91 -8.32 6.23
C THR A 111 2.33 -8.87 6.34
N ASN A 112 2.82 -9.06 7.57
CA ASN A 112 4.04 -9.82 7.83
C ASN A 112 3.84 -11.35 7.74
N GLY A 113 2.60 -11.81 7.53
CA GLY A 113 2.21 -13.19 7.32
C GLY A 113 2.08 -14.05 8.59
N SER A 114 2.67 -13.65 9.71
CA SER A 114 2.82 -14.51 10.90
C SER A 114 1.49 -14.93 11.55
N LEU A 115 0.46 -14.11 11.40
CA LEU A 115 -0.87 -14.32 12.01
C LEU A 115 -1.94 -14.70 10.98
N VAL A 116 -1.60 -14.83 9.70
CA VAL A 116 -2.53 -15.29 8.66
C VAL A 116 -2.91 -16.74 8.95
N LYS A 117 -4.20 -17.02 8.98
CA LYS A 117 -4.76 -18.36 9.20
C LYS A 117 -5.69 -18.71 8.05
N GLU A 118 -5.67 -19.96 7.61
CA GLU A 118 -6.49 -20.44 6.50
C GLU A 118 -7.99 -20.16 6.67
N PRO A 119 -8.62 -20.37 7.88
CA PRO A 119 -10.05 -20.07 8.08
C PRO A 119 -10.43 -18.61 7.83
N PHE A 120 -9.49 -17.66 7.98
CA PHE A 120 -9.75 -16.26 7.63
C PHE A 120 -9.86 -16.11 6.10
N LEU A 121 -8.97 -16.73 5.35
CA LEU A 121 -9.00 -16.69 3.89
C LEU A 121 -10.19 -17.47 3.32
N GLU A 122 -10.57 -18.58 3.93
CA GLU A 122 -11.79 -19.31 3.60
C GLU A 122 -13.04 -18.43 3.73
N LYS A 123 -13.13 -17.66 4.82
CA LYS A 123 -14.28 -16.80 5.09
C LYS A 123 -14.31 -15.55 4.21
N TYR A 124 -13.19 -14.85 4.09
CA TYR A 124 -13.13 -13.52 3.47
C TYR A 124 -12.42 -13.49 2.12
N GLY A 125 -11.80 -14.59 1.70
CA GLY A 125 -10.97 -14.65 0.49
C GLY A 125 -11.70 -14.24 -0.79
N ARG A 126 -13.03 -14.49 -0.87
CA ARG A 126 -13.85 -14.03 -2.01
C ARG A 126 -13.76 -12.51 -2.23
N ASN A 127 -13.59 -11.74 -1.15
CA ASN A 127 -13.55 -10.28 -1.13
C ASN A 127 -12.13 -9.71 -1.06
N ILE A 128 -11.09 -10.56 -1.09
CA ILE A 128 -9.68 -10.16 -1.12
C ILE A 128 -9.14 -10.38 -2.54
N ASP A 129 -8.68 -9.31 -3.18
CA ASP A 129 -8.07 -9.40 -4.52
C ASP A 129 -6.56 -9.73 -4.42
N ILE A 130 -5.85 -9.11 -3.48
CA ILE A 130 -4.39 -9.26 -3.33
C ILE A 130 -4.03 -9.47 -1.86
N LEU A 131 -3.24 -10.48 -1.58
CA LEU A 131 -2.56 -10.63 -0.29
C LEU A 131 -1.06 -10.41 -0.51
N ALA A 132 -0.55 -9.29 0.00
CA ALA A 132 0.86 -8.93 -0.07
C ALA A 132 1.55 -9.34 1.23
N VAL A 133 2.44 -10.32 1.14
CA VAL A 133 3.19 -10.83 2.29
C VAL A 133 4.60 -10.24 2.27
N SER A 134 5.07 -9.81 3.43
CA SER A 134 6.43 -9.29 3.58
C SER A 134 7.40 -10.41 3.89
N CYS A 135 8.44 -10.56 3.06
CA CYS A 135 9.57 -11.44 3.28
C CYS A 135 10.84 -10.74 2.79
N ASP A 136 11.77 -10.50 3.69
CA ASP A 136 12.97 -9.74 3.37
C ASP A 136 14.17 -10.65 3.05
N SER A 137 14.11 -11.91 3.47
CA SER A 137 15.14 -12.92 3.20
C SER A 137 14.53 -14.31 3.22
N PHE A 138 15.10 -15.23 2.45
CA PHE A 138 14.80 -16.66 2.53
C PHE A 138 15.72 -17.40 3.51
N ASP A 139 16.68 -16.68 4.12
CA ASP A 139 17.43 -17.16 5.29
C ASP A 139 16.76 -16.67 6.59
N GLU A 140 16.35 -17.61 7.44
CA GLU A 140 15.66 -17.28 8.70
C GLU A 140 16.55 -16.53 9.69
N ALA A 141 17.88 -16.78 9.68
CA ALA A 141 18.81 -16.05 10.54
C ALA A 141 18.85 -14.55 10.14
N THR A 142 18.85 -14.25 8.86
CA THR A 142 18.76 -12.91 8.31
C THR A 142 17.42 -12.25 8.67
N ASN A 143 16.29 -12.95 8.56
CA ASN A 143 14.99 -12.43 8.98
C ASN A 143 14.95 -12.10 10.48
N ILE A 144 15.54 -12.94 11.33
CA ILE A 144 15.66 -12.68 12.77
C ILE A 144 16.51 -11.41 13.01
N LYS A 145 17.65 -11.29 12.33
CA LYS A 145 18.56 -10.16 12.46
C LYS A 145 17.89 -8.83 12.02
N ILE A 146 17.05 -8.87 11.01
CA ILE A 146 16.25 -7.72 10.55
C ILE A 146 15.13 -7.35 11.56
N GLY A 147 14.76 -8.26 12.47
CA GLY A 147 13.62 -8.12 13.38
C GLY A 147 12.28 -8.52 12.72
N ARG A 148 12.32 -9.17 11.54
CA ARG A 148 11.16 -9.67 10.80
C ARG A 148 10.71 -11.04 11.32
N GLY A 149 11.62 -11.87 11.72
CA GLY A 149 11.42 -13.29 11.91
C GLY A 149 11.51 -13.78 13.35
N SER A 150 11.03 -14.99 13.51
CA SER A 150 11.19 -15.82 14.70
C SER A 150 11.54 -17.27 14.32
N GLY A 151 12.12 -17.47 13.10
CA GLY A 151 12.59 -18.74 12.60
C GLY A 151 11.56 -19.58 11.84
N ASN A 152 10.45 -18.98 11.41
CA ASN A 152 9.39 -19.70 10.66
C ASN A 152 8.73 -18.86 9.54
N ASN A 153 9.34 -17.76 9.16
CA ASN A 153 8.77 -16.83 8.18
C ASN A 153 8.69 -17.44 6.79
N VAL A 154 9.75 -18.10 6.36
CA VAL A 154 9.84 -18.71 5.03
C VAL A 154 8.82 -19.84 4.88
N ARG A 155 8.77 -20.77 5.86
CA ARG A 155 7.75 -21.83 5.86
C ARG A 155 6.34 -21.24 5.78
N LYS A 156 6.06 -20.22 6.58
CA LYS A 156 4.74 -19.58 6.62
C LYS A 156 4.39 -18.86 5.31
N LEU A 157 5.39 -18.32 4.64
CA LEU A 157 5.22 -17.69 3.31
C LEU A 157 4.72 -18.71 2.29
N TYR A 158 5.33 -19.91 2.22
CA TYR A 158 4.90 -20.98 1.30
C TYR A 158 3.49 -21.48 1.62
N GLU A 159 3.14 -21.65 2.91
CA GLU A 159 1.77 -21.98 3.32
C GLU A 159 0.77 -20.96 2.81
N ILE A 160 1.06 -19.65 3.01
CA ILE A 160 0.17 -18.56 2.55
C ILE A 160 0.07 -18.51 1.04
N ALA A 161 1.16 -18.71 0.31
CA ALA A 161 1.14 -18.76 -1.15
C ALA A 161 0.21 -19.87 -1.67
N SER A 162 0.25 -21.07 -1.06
CA SER A 162 -0.65 -22.16 -1.40
C SER A 162 -2.12 -21.85 -1.08
N TRP A 163 -2.39 -21.17 0.02
CA TRP A 163 -3.75 -20.72 0.33
C TRP A 163 -4.24 -19.64 -0.62
N CYS A 164 -3.38 -18.71 -1.04
CA CYS A 164 -3.72 -17.72 -2.04
C CYS A 164 -4.16 -18.39 -3.36
N GLN A 165 -3.45 -19.43 -3.80
CA GLN A 165 -3.82 -20.22 -4.97
C GLN A 165 -5.18 -20.91 -4.76
N LYS A 166 -5.37 -21.59 -3.61
CA LYS A 166 -6.62 -22.29 -3.25
C LYS A 166 -7.84 -21.38 -3.27
N TYR A 167 -7.71 -20.14 -2.77
CA TYR A 167 -8.81 -19.19 -2.64
C TYR A 167 -8.87 -18.14 -3.78
N ASN A 168 -8.11 -18.33 -4.85
CA ASN A 168 -8.03 -17.41 -5.98
C ASN A 168 -7.75 -15.96 -5.54
N ILE A 169 -6.69 -15.78 -4.73
CA ILE A 169 -6.19 -14.48 -4.27
C ILE A 169 -4.86 -14.24 -4.97
N LYS A 170 -4.65 -13.07 -5.58
CA LYS A 170 -3.36 -12.72 -6.16
C LYS A 170 -2.30 -12.64 -5.06
N PHE A 171 -1.34 -13.57 -5.07
CA PHE A 171 -0.23 -13.58 -4.13
C PHE A 171 0.83 -12.58 -4.54
N LYS A 172 1.14 -11.64 -3.65
CA LYS A 172 2.16 -10.61 -3.86
C LYS A 172 3.24 -10.72 -2.79
N LEU A 173 4.49 -10.55 -3.19
CA LEU A 173 5.62 -10.49 -2.27
C LEU A 173 6.14 -9.06 -2.15
N ASN A 174 6.49 -8.65 -0.94
CA ASN A 174 7.15 -7.40 -0.64
C ASN A 174 8.47 -7.67 0.09
N THR A 175 9.57 -7.14 -0.43
CA THR A 175 10.91 -7.25 0.15
C THR A 175 11.50 -5.87 0.36
N VAL A 176 11.97 -5.55 1.56
CA VAL A 176 12.77 -4.35 1.81
C VAL A 176 14.24 -4.74 1.68
N VAL A 177 14.86 -4.27 0.60
CA VAL A 177 16.29 -4.49 0.32
C VAL A 177 17.11 -3.56 1.22
N ASN A 178 17.97 -4.14 2.03
CA ASN A 178 18.74 -3.46 3.05
C ASN A 178 20.14 -4.09 3.22
N ARG A 179 20.97 -3.56 4.10
CA ARG A 179 22.36 -4.00 4.29
C ARG A 179 22.52 -5.50 4.57
N PHE A 180 21.50 -6.17 5.11
CA PHE A 180 21.60 -7.60 5.48
C PHE A 180 21.24 -8.56 4.36
N ASN A 181 20.48 -8.11 3.35
CA ASN A 181 19.96 -8.99 2.28
C ASN A 181 20.31 -8.53 0.85
N HIS A 182 20.94 -7.36 0.64
CA HIS A 182 21.21 -6.82 -0.71
C HIS A 182 22.15 -7.71 -1.57
N LEU A 183 22.86 -8.65 -0.97
CA LEU A 183 23.70 -9.62 -1.69
C LEU A 183 23.02 -10.98 -1.89
N GLU A 184 21.85 -11.22 -1.29
CA GLU A 184 21.13 -12.49 -1.38
C GLU A 184 20.63 -12.74 -2.81
N ASP A 185 20.71 -13.99 -3.25
CA ASP A 185 20.06 -14.48 -4.47
C ASP A 185 18.78 -15.23 -4.09
N MET A 186 17.64 -14.66 -4.49
CA MET A 186 16.30 -15.17 -4.16
C MET A 186 15.65 -15.92 -5.33
N ASN A 187 16.34 -16.07 -6.47
CA ASN A 187 15.76 -16.57 -7.72
C ASN A 187 15.12 -17.93 -7.59
N GLU A 188 15.76 -18.90 -6.90
CA GLU A 188 15.24 -20.25 -6.72
C GLU A 188 13.87 -20.22 -6.01
N HIS A 189 13.77 -19.51 -4.90
CA HIS A 189 12.53 -19.38 -4.13
C HIS A 189 11.43 -18.69 -4.92
N LEU A 190 11.77 -17.64 -5.66
CA LEU A 190 10.82 -16.90 -6.48
C LEU A 190 10.28 -17.72 -7.64
N SER A 191 11.12 -18.56 -8.24
CA SER A 191 10.72 -19.49 -9.31
C SER A 191 9.70 -20.54 -8.82
N VAL A 192 9.75 -20.90 -7.54
CA VAL A 192 8.77 -21.80 -6.91
C VAL A 192 7.52 -21.05 -6.47
N LEU A 193 7.67 -19.90 -5.81
CA LEU A 193 6.57 -19.12 -5.27
C LEU A 193 5.71 -18.43 -6.34
N GLN A 194 6.30 -18.05 -7.46
CA GLN A 194 5.66 -17.38 -8.60
C GLN A 194 4.69 -16.27 -8.17
N PRO A 195 5.14 -15.26 -7.40
CA PRO A 195 4.26 -14.20 -6.98
C PRO A 195 3.74 -13.45 -8.22
N PHE A 196 2.46 -13.09 -8.22
CA PHE A 196 1.87 -12.21 -9.24
C PHE A 196 2.67 -10.92 -9.42
N ARG A 197 3.24 -10.39 -8.33
CA ARG A 197 4.07 -9.20 -8.30
C ARG A 197 5.04 -9.26 -7.11
N TRP A 198 6.31 -9.04 -7.36
CA TRP A 198 7.33 -8.94 -6.32
C TRP A 198 7.87 -7.53 -6.24
N LYS A 199 7.50 -6.78 -5.22
CA LYS A 199 8.01 -5.43 -5.00
C LYS A 199 9.26 -5.45 -4.13
N CYS A 200 10.34 -4.91 -4.68
CA CYS A 200 11.60 -4.69 -3.98
C CYS A 200 11.72 -3.21 -3.63
N PHE A 201 11.60 -2.90 -2.34
CA PHE A 201 11.72 -1.55 -1.82
C PHE A 201 13.14 -1.30 -1.34
N GLN A 202 13.78 -0.25 -1.80
CA GLN A 202 15.01 0.21 -1.17
C GLN A 202 14.69 0.71 0.23
N VAL A 203 15.49 0.33 1.24
CA VAL A 203 15.29 0.78 2.62
C VAL A 203 15.26 2.31 2.70
N LEU A 204 14.26 2.85 3.40
CA LEU A 204 13.98 4.29 3.45
C LEU A 204 14.08 4.82 4.88
N ILE A 205 14.80 5.92 5.08
CA ILE A 205 14.76 6.70 6.31
C ILE A 205 13.56 7.63 6.29
N VAL A 206 12.73 7.58 7.33
CA VAL A 206 11.57 8.43 7.52
C VAL A 206 11.69 9.18 8.83
N ALA A 207 11.72 10.51 8.75
CA ALA A 207 11.86 11.39 9.90
C ALA A 207 10.77 11.12 10.96
N GLY A 208 11.18 10.98 12.20
CA GLY A 208 10.31 10.72 13.35
C GLY A 208 9.84 9.26 13.49
N GLU A 209 10.20 8.37 12.57
CA GLU A 209 9.78 6.96 12.60
C GLU A 209 10.97 5.99 12.81
N ASN A 210 12.04 6.16 12.02
CA ASN A 210 13.21 5.26 12.03
C ASN A 210 14.54 5.98 11.77
N ASP A 211 14.62 7.27 12.05
CA ASP A 211 15.72 8.17 11.66
C ASP A 211 16.73 8.43 12.75
N SER A 212 16.57 7.90 13.95
CA SER A 212 17.47 8.22 15.06
C SER A 212 17.35 7.24 16.23
N ASP A 213 18.26 7.33 17.19
CA ASP A 213 18.20 6.58 18.46
C ASP A 213 17.07 7.07 19.40
N LYS A 214 16.40 8.17 19.05
CA LYS A 214 15.24 8.69 19.78
C LYS A 214 13.91 8.12 19.26
N THR A 215 13.92 7.52 18.08
CA THR A 215 12.75 6.83 17.49
C THR A 215 12.71 5.36 17.91
N LEU A 216 11.55 4.71 17.81
CA LEU A 216 11.38 3.30 18.18
C LEU A 216 12.24 2.35 17.34
N ARG A 217 12.67 2.78 16.17
CA ARG A 217 13.55 2.05 15.25
C ARG A 217 14.62 3.01 14.72
N ASN A 218 15.76 2.45 14.35
CA ASN A 218 16.84 3.20 13.70
C ASN A 218 17.32 2.41 12.49
N ALA A 219 17.07 2.95 11.28
CA ALA A 219 17.38 2.28 10.03
C ALA A 219 18.71 2.75 9.39
N HIS A 220 19.46 3.66 10.01
CA HIS A 220 20.70 4.19 9.42
C HIS A 220 21.72 3.10 9.07
N ASN A 221 21.89 2.11 9.95
CA ASN A 221 22.82 0.99 9.71
C ASN A 221 22.31 -0.04 8.69
N LEU A 222 21.10 0.16 8.17
CA LEU A 222 20.47 -0.72 7.17
C LEU A 222 20.49 -0.12 5.78
N THR A 223 20.90 1.14 5.65
CA THR A 223 20.89 1.83 4.35
C THR A 223 21.84 1.19 3.35
N ILE A 224 21.44 1.22 2.10
CA ILE A 224 22.22 0.81 0.92
C ILE A 224 22.23 1.95 -0.10
N SER A 225 23.26 1.99 -0.93
CA SER A 225 23.32 2.95 -2.04
C SER A 225 22.34 2.56 -3.17
N ASP A 226 22.09 3.50 -4.09
CA ASP A 226 21.30 3.24 -5.29
C ASP A 226 21.95 2.14 -6.14
N ASP A 227 23.29 2.17 -6.30
CA ASP A 227 24.03 1.14 -7.02
C ASP A 227 23.91 -0.26 -6.38
N GLU A 228 23.89 -0.37 -5.05
CA GLU A 228 23.70 -1.63 -4.35
C GLU A 228 22.28 -2.15 -4.55
N PHE A 229 21.29 -1.26 -4.57
CA PHE A 229 19.90 -1.61 -4.86
C PHE A 229 19.74 -2.02 -6.34
N ASP A 230 20.30 -1.28 -7.27
CA ASP A 230 20.22 -1.58 -8.71
C ASP A 230 20.90 -2.94 -8.99
N ARG A 231 22.08 -3.24 -8.42
CA ARG A 231 22.72 -4.57 -8.54
C ARG A 231 21.87 -5.71 -7.96
N PHE A 232 21.13 -5.45 -6.87
CA PHE A 232 20.17 -6.44 -6.36
C PHE A 232 19.07 -6.71 -7.39
N CYS A 233 18.50 -5.66 -7.98
CA CYS A 233 17.46 -5.80 -9.01
C CYS A 233 17.99 -6.47 -10.29
N GLU A 234 19.18 -6.14 -10.75
CA GLU A 234 19.83 -6.76 -11.91
C GLU A 234 20.03 -8.27 -11.70
N ARG A 235 20.48 -8.71 -10.50
CA ARG A 235 20.60 -10.13 -10.16
C ARG A 235 19.30 -10.88 -10.34
N HIS A 236 18.18 -10.23 -10.17
CA HIS A 236 16.83 -10.81 -10.23
C HIS A 236 16.05 -10.40 -11.49
N ALA A 237 16.69 -9.82 -12.49
CA ALA A 237 16.04 -9.33 -13.70
C ALA A 237 15.29 -10.41 -14.51
N SER A 238 15.65 -11.68 -14.33
CA SER A 238 14.93 -12.82 -14.94
C SER A 238 13.54 -13.07 -14.34
N GLN A 239 13.23 -12.48 -13.17
CA GLN A 239 11.95 -12.66 -12.52
C GLN A 239 10.92 -11.68 -13.11
N ALA A 240 10.02 -12.16 -13.95
CA ALA A 240 8.98 -11.34 -14.60
C ALA A 240 8.06 -10.58 -13.62
N SER A 241 7.97 -11.06 -12.38
CA SER A 241 7.19 -10.42 -11.31
C SER A 241 7.91 -9.28 -10.59
N LEU A 242 9.22 -9.06 -10.86
CA LEU A 242 10.03 -8.05 -10.19
C LEU A 242 9.52 -6.63 -10.51
N VAL A 243 9.37 -5.84 -9.45
CA VAL A 243 9.05 -4.42 -9.54
C VAL A 243 9.97 -3.64 -8.61
N PRO A 244 11.02 -3.01 -9.13
CA PRO A 244 11.89 -2.15 -8.34
C PRO A 244 11.15 -0.92 -7.83
N GLU A 245 11.37 -0.59 -6.56
CA GLU A 245 10.82 0.58 -5.87
C GLU A 245 11.96 1.37 -5.21
N PRO A 246 12.85 2.03 -5.99
CA PRO A 246 13.93 2.82 -5.44
C PRO A 246 13.40 4.05 -4.71
N ASN A 247 14.17 4.56 -3.74
CA ASN A 247 13.76 5.70 -2.92
C ASN A 247 13.39 6.94 -3.73
N ARG A 248 14.07 7.19 -4.85
CA ARG A 248 13.80 8.32 -5.76
C ARG A 248 12.38 8.34 -6.34
N LEU A 249 11.77 7.16 -6.55
CA LEU A 249 10.41 7.03 -7.08
C LEU A 249 9.37 6.75 -5.99
N MET A 250 9.76 6.03 -4.95
CA MET A 250 8.83 5.47 -3.98
C MET A 250 8.51 6.43 -2.83
N ALA A 251 9.50 7.18 -2.33
CA ALA A 251 9.42 7.87 -1.05
C ALA A 251 8.22 8.82 -0.90
N LYS A 252 7.79 9.47 -1.98
CA LYS A 252 6.72 10.48 -1.97
C LYS A 252 5.43 10.05 -2.69
N SER A 253 5.41 8.87 -3.30
CA SER A 253 4.34 8.42 -4.21
C SER A 253 3.25 7.58 -3.56
N TYR A 254 3.41 7.17 -2.30
CA TYR A 254 2.39 6.41 -1.59
C TYR A 254 1.45 7.32 -0.82
N LEU A 255 0.15 7.25 -1.12
CA LEU A 255 -0.88 7.93 -0.33
C LEU A 255 -1.23 7.06 0.87
N ILE A 256 -0.91 7.53 2.07
CA ILE A 256 -1.12 6.82 3.33
C ILE A 256 -2.16 7.54 4.15
N LEU A 257 -3.19 6.82 4.56
CA LEU A 257 -4.19 7.23 5.55
C LEU A 257 -3.83 6.54 6.88
N ASP A 258 -3.70 7.28 7.95
CA ASP A 258 -3.33 6.76 9.26
C ASP A 258 -4.53 6.25 10.07
N GLU A 259 -4.26 5.76 11.28
CA GLU A 259 -5.24 5.22 12.22
C GLU A 259 -6.27 6.25 12.73
N TYR A 260 -6.01 7.56 12.56
CA TYR A 260 -6.93 8.66 12.87
C TYR A 260 -7.66 9.19 11.63
N MET A 261 -7.63 8.48 10.51
CA MET A 261 -8.20 8.92 9.24
C MET A 261 -7.58 10.23 8.71
N ARG A 262 -6.27 10.41 8.86
CA ARG A 262 -5.50 11.56 8.37
C ARG A 262 -4.56 11.12 7.27
N PHE A 263 -4.39 11.91 6.24
CA PHE A 263 -3.33 11.67 5.27
C PHE A 263 -1.97 12.07 5.85
N LEU A 264 -0.99 11.19 5.72
CA LEU A 264 0.39 11.50 6.08
C LEU A 264 1.03 12.37 5.01
N ASP A 265 1.69 13.43 5.42
CA ASP A 265 2.49 14.27 4.52
C ASP A 265 3.78 13.56 4.12
N ARG A 266 4.13 13.61 2.83
CA ARG A 266 5.31 12.90 2.29
C ARG A 266 6.56 13.77 2.21
N ASN A 267 6.49 15.03 2.68
CA ASN A 267 7.62 15.94 2.88
C ASN A 267 8.01 16.13 4.35
N GLY A 268 7.47 15.29 5.26
CA GLY A 268 7.80 15.33 6.69
C GLY A 268 7.09 16.43 7.47
N GLN A 269 6.03 17.03 6.88
CA GLN A 269 5.14 17.96 7.58
C GLN A 269 4.12 17.19 8.44
N GLN A 270 3.33 17.91 9.23
CA GLN A 270 2.28 17.32 10.03
C GLN A 270 1.23 16.62 9.14
N PRO A 271 0.62 15.53 9.60
CA PRO A 271 -0.52 14.92 8.94
C PRO A 271 -1.66 15.92 8.73
N SER A 272 -2.51 15.68 7.74
CA SER A 272 -3.74 16.46 7.57
C SER A 272 -4.65 16.36 8.79
N LYS A 273 -5.68 17.23 8.87
CA LYS A 273 -6.85 16.93 9.70
C LYS A 273 -7.55 15.65 9.21
N SER A 274 -8.34 15.03 10.08
CA SER A 274 -9.09 13.82 9.73
C SER A 274 -10.04 14.07 8.55
N ILE A 275 -10.09 13.16 7.59
CA ILE A 275 -11.07 13.20 6.50
C ILE A 275 -12.51 13.16 7.01
N LEU A 276 -12.73 12.67 8.23
CA LEU A 276 -14.03 12.67 8.89
C LEU A 276 -14.47 14.07 9.32
N GLU A 277 -13.52 15.00 9.52
CA GLU A 277 -13.78 16.38 9.94
C GLU A 277 -13.84 17.32 8.75
N VAL A 278 -12.86 17.25 7.84
CA VAL A 278 -12.68 18.25 6.79
C VAL A 278 -13.04 17.75 5.39
N GLY A 279 -13.30 16.46 5.24
CA GLY A 279 -13.51 15.80 3.95
C GLY A 279 -12.19 15.49 3.22
N VAL A 280 -12.28 14.60 2.20
CA VAL A 280 -11.11 14.06 1.52
C VAL A 280 -10.32 15.13 0.76
N GLN A 281 -10.99 16.00 0.00
CA GLN A 281 -10.29 16.99 -0.83
C GLN A 281 -9.50 18.00 -0.02
N ARG A 282 -10.08 18.53 1.08
CA ARG A 282 -9.36 19.47 1.96
C ARG A 282 -8.18 18.80 2.67
N ALA A 283 -8.35 17.54 3.07
CA ALA A 283 -7.27 16.77 3.69
C ALA A 283 -6.12 16.52 2.70
N LEU A 284 -6.42 16.17 1.43
CA LEU A 284 -5.41 15.98 0.37
C LEU A 284 -4.68 17.27 0.01
N GLN A 285 -5.37 18.41 0.01
CA GLN A 285 -4.76 19.72 -0.26
C GLN A 285 -3.80 20.15 0.85
N ALA A 286 -3.96 19.64 2.06
CA ALA A 286 -3.12 19.98 3.21
C ALA A 286 -1.82 19.19 3.29
N VAL A 287 -1.61 18.19 2.42
CA VAL A 287 -0.41 17.33 2.43
C VAL A 287 0.22 17.25 1.05
N PHE A 288 1.52 17.00 1.03
CA PHE A 288 2.21 16.65 -0.20
C PHE A 288 2.07 15.15 -0.49
N TRP A 289 1.64 14.83 -1.69
CA TRP A 289 1.63 13.52 -2.28
C TRP A 289 1.96 13.65 -3.77
N ASP A 290 2.95 12.88 -4.23
CA ASP A 290 3.41 12.88 -5.61
C ASP A 290 2.59 11.90 -6.44
N GLU A 291 1.52 12.42 -7.07
CA GLU A 291 0.62 11.65 -7.93
C GLU A 291 1.30 11.25 -9.24
N GLU A 292 2.19 12.10 -9.77
CA GLU A 292 2.91 11.81 -11.00
C GLU A 292 3.87 10.64 -10.81
N ALA A 293 4.69 10.66 -9.76
CA ALA A 293 5.55 9.54 -9.40
C ALA A 293 4.75 8.27 -9.10
N PHE A 294 3.52 8.39 -8.54
CA PHE A 294 2.63 7.23 -8.36
C PHE A 294 2.27 6.56 -9.69
N VAL A 295 1.96 7.34 -10.72
CA VAL A 295 1.65 6.82 -12.06
C VAL A 295 2.90 6.25 -12.72
N GLN A 296 4.03 6.99 -12.70
CA GLN A 296 5.30 6.60 -13.34
C GLN A 296 5.84 5.26 -12.82
N ARG A 297 5.76 4.99 -11.51
CA ARG A 297 6.19 3.69 -10.94
C ARG A 297 5.21 2.53 -11.16
N GLY A 298 4.21 2.69 -12.03
CA GLY A 298 3.18 1.68 -12.26
C GLY A 298 2.28 1.47 -11.03
N GLY A 299 1.84 2.57 -10.40
CA GLY A 299 0.91 2.54 -9.29
C GLY A 299 -0.49 2.07 -9.67
N VAL A 300 -0.85 2.24 -10.97
CA VAL A 300 -2.07 1.68 -11.57
C VAL A 300 -1.66 0.47 -12.41
N TYR A 301 -2.21 -0.70 -12.12
CA TYR A 301 -1.99 -1.97 -12.81
C TYR A 301 -3.24 -2.84 -12.69
N ASP A 302 -3.27 -4.00 -13.32
CA ASP A 302 -4.37 -4.96 -13.13
C ASP A 302 -4.35 -5.56 -11.72
N TRP A 303 -5.09 -4.92 -10.82
CA TRP A 303 -5.20 -5.28 -9.42
C TRP A 303 -6.46 -6.09 -9.07
N ASN A 304 -7.36 -6.32 -10.06
CA ASN A 304 -8.55 -7.11 -9.84
C ASN A 304 -8.27 -8.60 -10.12
N LYS A 305 -8.71 -9.51 -9.24
CA LYS A 305 -8.53 -10.94 -9.41
C LYS A 305 -9.43 -11.56 -10.48
N THR A 306 -10.52 -10.88 -10.88
CA THR A 306 -11.45 -11.36 -11.89
C THR A 306 -11.03 -11.07 -13.32
N SER A 307 -10.06 -10.20 -13.55
CA SER A 307 -9.49 -9.94 -14.87
C SER A 307 -8.46 -11.03 -15.18
N CYS A 308 -8.91 -12.14 -15.72
CA CYS A 308 -8.07 -13.06 -16.49
C CYS A 308 -7.81 -12.41 -17.86
N SER A 309 -6.98 -11.39 -17.95
CA SER A 309 -6.43 -10.97 -19.23
C SER A 309 -5.14 -11.74 -19.49
N SER A 310 -5.16 -12.53 -20.57
CA SER A 310 -4.01 -13.17 -21.22
C SER A 310 -3.03 -12.17 -21.85
N ASP A 311 -3.02 -10.91 -21.41
CA ASP A 311 -2.17 -9.83 -21.92
C ASP A 311 -1.17 -9.33 -20.87
N ASN A 312 -0.17 -10.18 -20.59
CA ASN A 312 1.06 -9.75 -19.93
C ASN A 312 2.14 -9.30 -20.94
N ARG A 313 1.75 -8.93 -22.14
CA ARG A 313 2.65 -8.36 -23.13
C ARG A 313 2.13 -6.99 -23.51
N GLU A 314 2.71 -5.97 -22.96
CA GLU A 314 2.84 -4.58 -23.41
C GLU A 314 3.03 -3.66 -22.20
N LEU A 315 4.21 -3.70 -21.63
CA LEU A 315 4.82 -2.55 -21.00
C LEU A 315 6.20 -2.44 -21.64
N GLU A 316 6.23 -2.02 -22.90
CA GLU A 316 7.43 -1.47 -23.50
C GLU A 316 7.69 -0.09 -22.88
N TRP A 317 8.94 0.16 -22.58
CA TRP A 317 9.54 1.33 -21.92
C TRP A 317 9.63 2.53 -22.85
#